data_3df519444f17dc9c380f86bf66079c9b
#
_entry.id   3df519444f17dc9c380f86bf66079c9b
#
_cell.length_a   1.000
_cell.length_b   1.000
_cell.length_c   1.000
_cell.angle_alpha   90.00
_cell.angle_beta   90.00
_cell.angle_gamma   90.00
#
_symmetry.space_group_name_H-M   'P 1'
#
loop_
_entity.id
_entity.type
_entity.pdbx_description
1 polymer ?
#
loop_
_entity_poly.entity_id
_entity_poly.type
_entity_poly.pdbx_seq_one_letter_code
_entity_poly.pdbx_strand_id
1 'polypeptide(L)'
;AYAAAKNGARVILAEDKSRFGGTLLTSDVNIGNQTGKEWADGIISELKEMPNVTVKNRSQVFGYYDHNMLVMSERISDHLPKTKKFHPKQRLWYIRAKEVLISSGSIERPLVFGNNDTPGVMLSSAAKEYLKVYGVLVGKKPLIFTNNDSGYETAIEFKKNGVDPIILDTRKDPQSEIIDEAKNLGINIKFSYVVVAAQGYKKVKSAD
;
A
#
# COMPACT_ATOMS: atom_id res chain seq x y z
N ALA A 1 -3.29 -17.80 6.83
CA ALA A 1 -3.17 -18.77 5.73
C ALA A 1 -2.15 -19.87 6.07
N TYR A 2 -0.89 -19.53 6.31
CA TYR A 2 0.22 -20.48 6.48
C TYR A 2 -0.01 -21.51 7.60
N ALA A 3 -0.30 -21.05 8.82
CA ALA A 3 -0.57 -21.93 9.95
C ALA A 3 -1.77 -22.87 9.71
N ALA A 4 -2.85 -22.35 9.11
CA ALA A 4 -4.02 -23.16 8.76
C ALA A 4 -3.68 -24.25 7.73
N ALA A 5 -2.94 -23.89 6.69
CA ALA A 5 -2.51 -24.79 5.64
C ALA A 5 -1.61 -25.93 6.19
N LYS A 6 -0.64 -25.60 7.04
CA LYS A 6 0.23 -26.59 7.72
C LYS A 6 -0.55 -27.58 8.60
N ASN A 7 -1.68 -27.15 9.15
CA ASN A 7 -2.57 -28.01 9.93
C ASN A 7 -3.64 -28.73 9.08
N GLY A 8 -3.44 -28.81 7.76
CA GLY A 8 -4.28 -29.59 6.85
C GLY A 8 -5.56 -28.90 6.39
N ALA A 9 -5.81 -27.65 6.73
CA ALA A 9 -6.96 -26.93 6.21
C ALA A 9 -6.80 -26.63 4.73
N ARG A 10 -7.90 -26.73 3.96
CA ARG A 10 -7.93 -26.23 2.59
C ARG A 10 -8.07 -24.72 2.61
N VAL A 11 -7.09 -24.01 2.04
CA VAL A 11 -6.97 -22.56 2.11
C VAL A 11 -7.05 -21.93 0.72
N ILE A 12 -7.83 -20.84 0.59
CA ILE A 12 -7.75 -19.90 -0.53
C ILE A 12 -7.19 -18.61 0.04
N LEU A 13 -6.04 -18.17 -0.47
CA LEU A 13 -5.43 -16.88 -0.14
C LEU A 13 -5.61 -15.93 -1.32
N ALA A 14 -6.38 -14.87 -1.12
CA ALA A 14 -6.67 -13.84 -2.12
C ALA A 14 -5.97 -12.52 -1.78
N GLU A 15 -5.40 -11.87 -2.80
CA GLU A 15 -4.77 -10.56 -2.73
C GLU A 15 -5.19 -9.75 -3.96
N ASP A 16 -5.66 -8.52 -3.76
CA ASP A 16 -6.11 -7.65 -4.85
C ASP A 16 -4.95 -7.07 -5.68
N LYS A 17 -3.78 -6.92 -5.07
CA LYS A 17 -2.57 -6.46 -5.74
C LYS A 17 -1.89 -7.57 -6.55
N SER A 18 -0.91 -7.16 -7.34
CA SER A 18 -0.10 -8.08 -8.14
C SER A 18 0.88 -8.90 -7.31
N ARG A 19 1.24 -8.42 -6.11
CA ARG A 19 2.19 -9.04 -5.18
C ARG A 19 1.56 -9.18 -3.81
N PHE A 20 1.91 -10.23 -3.11
CA PHE A 20 1.60 -10.43 -1.71
C PHE A 20 2.61 -9.71 -0.83
N GLY A 21 2.22 -9.41 0.41
CA GLY A 21 3.11 -8.82 1.40
C GLY A 21 2.59 -7.49 1.99
N GLY A 22 1.65 -6.82 1.31
CA GLY A 22 1.05 -5.59 1.82
C GLY A 22 2.12 -4.55 2.19
N THR A 23 2.07 -4.04 3.43
CA THR A 23 3.02 -3.04 3.93
C THR A 23 4.47 -3.53 4.04
N LEU A 24 4.71 -4.84 4.12
CA LEU A 24 6.06 -5.39 4.10
C LEU A 24 6.82 -5.09 2.80
N LEU A 25 6.12 -4.82 1.70
CA LEU A 25 6.74 -4.43 0.42
C LEU A 25 7.28 -3.00 0.43
N THR A 26 6.83 -2.18 1.37
CA THR A 26 7.17 -0.74 1.45
C THR A 26 7.84 -0.35 2.76
N SER A 27 7.97 -1.26 3.73
CA SER A 27 8.66 -1.05 5.00
C SER A 27 10.07 -1.62 4.98
N ASP A 28 10.94 -1.07 5.83
CA ASP A 28 12.29 -1.57 6.06
C ASP A 28 12.36 -2.52 7.26
N VAL A 29 11.21 -3.10 7.64
CA VAL A 29 11.11 -4.06 8.75
C VAL A 29 11.84 -5.35 8.41
N ASN A 30 12.64 -5.84 9.34
CA ASN A 30 13.24 -7.17 9.29
C ASN A 30 12.43 -8.16 10.13
N ILE A 31 12.28 -9.37 9.64
CA ILE A 31 11.64 -10.49 10.34
C ILE A 31 12.71 -11.59 10.48
N GLY A 32 13.24 -11.73 11.69
CA GLY A 32 14.46 -12.53 11.90
C GLY A 32 15.64 -11.93 11.12
N ASN A 33 16.28 -12.74 10.29
CA ASN A 33 17.44 -12.35 9.48
C ASN A 33 17.08 -11.95 8.03
N GLN A 34 15.78 -11.76 7.72
CA GLN A 34 15.29 -11.44 6.38
C GLN A 34 14.57 -10.11 6.38
N THR A 35 14.58 -9.42 5.26
CA THR A 35 13.67 -8.29 5.06
C THR A 35 12.22 -8.76 5.06
N GLY A 36 11.28 -7.90 5.45
CA GLY A 36 9.85 -8.24 5.43
C GLY A 36 9.39 -8.74 4.06
N LYS A 37 9.94 -8.19 2.98
CA LYS A 37 9.67 -8.63 1.61
C LYS A 37 10.16 -10.05 1.36
N GLU A 38 11.41 -10.38 1.68
CA GLU A 38 11.98 -11.72 1.50
C GLU A 38 11.21 -12.76 2.31
N TRP A 39 10.85 -12.42 3.54
CA TRP A 39 10.00 -13.27 4.37
C TRP A 39 8.64 -13.53 3.74
N ALA A 40 7.96 -12.50 3.23
CA ALA A 40 6.66 -12.64 2.56
C ALA A 40 6.77 -13.49 1.29
N ASP A 41 7.78 -13.24 0.45
CA ASP A 41 8.03 -14.00 -0.78
C ASP A 41 8.30 -15.48 -0.46
N GLY A 42 9.07 -15.78 0.60
CA GLY A 42 9.33 -17.15 1.08
C GLY A 42 8.05 -17.86 1.52
N ILE A 43 7.23 -17.23 2.36
CA ILE A 43 5.95 -17.79 2.83
C ILE A 43 4.99 -18.05 1.66
N ILE A 44 4.91 -17.15 0.68
CA ILE A 44 4.06 -17.32 -0.49
C ILE A 44 4.56 -18.46 -1.38
N SER A 45 5.87 -18.61 -1.52
CA SER A 45 6.45 -19.74 -2.25
C SER A 45 6.12 -21.08 -1.60
N GLU A 46 6.29 -21.21 -0.28
CA GLU A 46 5.89 -22.41 0.45
C GLU A 46 4.38 -22.70 0.31
N LEU A 47 3.52 -21.67 0.42
CA LEU A 47 2.07 -21.85 0.25
C LEU A 47 1.68 -22.34 -1.14
N LYS A 48 2.38 -21.94 -2.19
CA LYS A 48 2.14 -22.40 -3.56
C LYS A 48 2.49 -23.86 -3.78
N GLU A 49 3.44 -24.39 -3.02
CA GLU A 49 3.87 -25.81 -3.07
C GLU A 49 2.87 -26.72 -2.33
N MET A 50 2.02 -26.19 -1.46
CA MET A 50 1.07 -26.99 -0.68
C MET A 50 -0.16 -27.37 -1.51
N PRO A 51 -0.49 -28.68 -1.64
CA PRO A 51 -1.61 -29.15 -2.48
C PRO A 51 -3.00 -28.73 -1.95
N ASN A 52 -3.10 -28.39 -0.68
CA ASN A 52 -4.33 -27.91 -0.04
C ASN A 52 -4.50 -26.40 -0.10
N VAL A 53 -3.61 -25.65 -0.79
CA VAL A 53 -3.65 -24.19 -0.87
C VAL A 53 -3.87 -23.70 -2.30
N THR A 54 -4.74 -22.72 -2.44
CA THR A 54 -4.94 -21.95 -3.68
C THR A 54 -4.54 -20.51 -3.44
N VAL A 55 -3.46 -20.06 -4.07
CA VAL A 55 -2.95 -18.67 -3.96
C VAL A 55 -3.41 -17.88 -5.18
N LYS A 56 -4.10 -16.76 -4.96
CA LYS A 56 -4.67 -15.88 -5.98
C LYS A 56 -4.26 -14.43 -5.75
N ASN A 57 -3.34 -13.93 -6.57
CA ASN A 57 -3.08 -12.48 -6.68
C ASN A 57 -4.01 -11.84 -7.71
N ARG A 58 -4.05 -10.51 -7.77
CA ARG A 58 -4.96 -9.74 -8.63
C ARG A 58 -6.41 -10.18 -8.46
N SER A 59 -6.79 -10.56 -7.26
CA SER A 59 -8.06 -11.21 -6.94
C SER A 59 -8.72 -10.49 -5.77
N GLN A 60 -9.69 -9.66 -6.10
CA GLN A 60 -10.42 -8.84 -5.14
C GLN A 60 -11.68 -9.56 -4.65
N VAL A 61 -11.77 -9.81 -3.35
CA VAL A 61 -13.03 -10.20 -2.72
C VAL A 61 -13.85 -8.94 -2.48
N PHE A 62 -14.98 -8.82 -3.16
CA PHE A 62 -15.84 -7.63 -3.11
C PHE A 62 -17.22 -7.89 -2.53
N GLY A 63 -17.56 -9.15 -2.24
CA GLY A 63 -18.83 -9.53 -1.62
C GLY A 63 -18.63 -10.57 -0.54
N TYR A 64 -19.30 -10.38 0.61
CA TYR A 64 -19.40 -11.32 1.70
C TYR A 64 -20.85 -11.40 2.14
N TYR A 65 -21.43 -12.58 2.00
CA TYR A 65 -22.87 -12.82 2.13
C TYR A 65 -23.14 -13.92 3.17
N ASP A 66 -24.40 -14.21 3.41
CA ASP A 66 -24.85 -15.23 4.36
C ASP A 66 -24.18 -16.58 4.10
N HIS A 67 -24.00 -17.35 5.18
CA HIS A 67 -23.38 -18.67 5.18
C HIS A 67 -21.95 -18.69 4.63
N ASN A 68 -21.17 -17.64 4.92
CA ASN A 68 -19.77 -17.49 4.47
C ASN A 68 -19.62 -17.66 2.95
N MET A 69 -20.56 -17.12 2.20
CA MET A 69 -20.43 -17.02 0.75
C MET A 69 -19.69 -15.75 0.37
N LEU A 70 -18.59 -15.89 -0.36
CA LEU A 70 -17.80 -14.77 -0.86
C LEU A 70 -17.87 -14.73 -2.38
N VAL A 71 -17.80 -13.52 -2.92
CA VAL A 71 -17.63 -13.28 -4.35
C VAL A 71 -16.32 -12.59 -4.59
N MET A 72 -15.50 -13.16 -5.48
CA MET A 72 -14.17 -12.69 -5.80
C MET A 72 -14.01 -12.51 -7.30
N SER A 73 -13.48 -11.39 -7.74
CA SER A 73 -13.08 -11.12 -9.12
C SER A 73 -11.57 -11.33 -9.27
N GLU A 74 -11.18 -12.29 -10.09
CA GLU A 74 -9.78 -12.56 -10.48
C GLU A 74 -9.49 -11.89 -11.81
N ARG A 75 -8.52 -10.98 -11.87
CA ARG A 75 -8.04 -10.36 -13.11
C ARG A 75 -7.02 -11.26 -13.78
N ILE A 76 -7.43 -11.92 -14.88
CA ILE A 76 -6.60 -12.92 -15.59
C ILE A 76 -5.70 -12.25 -16.62
N SER A 77 -6.27 -11.38 -17.46
CA SER A 77 -5.52 -10.79 -18.58
C SER A 77 -5.87 -9.33 -18.87
N ASP A 78 -6.77 -8.72 -18.13
CA ASP A 78 -7.16 -7.30 -18.30
C ASP A 78 -6.01 -6.31 -18.05
N HIS A 79 -4.99 -6.74 -17.31
CA HIS A 79 -3.77 -5.99 -17.02
C HIS A 79 -2.66 -6.16 -18.07
N LEU A 80 -2.87 -7.01 -19.07
CA LEU A 80 -1.89 -7.28 -20.12
C LEU A 80 -2.13 -6.38 -21.34
N PRO A 81 -1.08 -5.81 -21.96
CA PRO A 81 -1.22 -4.93 -23.11
C PRO A 81 -1.76 -5.64 -24.36
N LYS A 82 -1.52 -6.93 -24.48
CA LYS A 82 -2.03 -7.77 -25.59
C LYS A 82 -2.47 -9.13 -25.04
N THR A 83 -3.64 -9.58 -25.46
CA THR A 83 -4.19 -10.88 -25.12
C THR A 83 -4.64 -11.63 -26.36
N LYS A 84 -4.67 -12.97 -26.32
CA LYS A 84 -5.22 -13.79 -27.39
C LYS A 84 -6.73 -13.51 -27.53
N LYS A 85 -7.25 -13.58 -28.77
CA LYS A 85 -8.69 -13.50 -29.02
C LYS A 85 -9.42 -14.56 -28.16
N PHE A 86 -10.51 -14.15 -27.52
CA PHE A 86 -11.31 -14.98 -26.61
C PHE A 86 -10.62 -15.44 -25.31
N HIS A 87 -9.44 -14.88 -24.96
CA HIS A 87 -8.88 -15.12 -23.64
C HIS A 87 -9.71 -14.38 -22.58
N PRO A 88 -10.13 -15.02 -21.49
CA PRO A 88 -10.91 -14.36 -20.45
C PRO A 88 -10.11 -13.21 -19.84
N LYS A 89 -10.74 -12.03 -19.69
CA LYS A 89 -10.14 -10.88 -19.02
C LYS A 89 -10.19 -11.02 -17.51
N GLN A 90 -11.34 -11.46 -17.02
CA GLN A 90 -11.63 -11.65 -15.62
C GLN A 90 -12.40 -12.95 -15.41
N ARG A 91 -12.32 -13.49 -14.19
CA ARG A 91 -13.09 -14.63 -13.73
C ARG A 91 -13.79 -14.28 -12.43
N LEU A 92 -15.06 -14.59 -12.35
CA LEU A 92 -15.83 -14.50 -11.12
C LEU A 92 -15.81 -15.83 -10.38
N TRP A 93 -15.49 -15.77 -9.10
CA TRP A 93 -15.48 -16.90 -8.20
C TRP A 93 -16.60 -16.77 -7.17
N TYR A 94 -17.38 -17.80 -7.01
CA TYR A 94 -18.31 -17.97 -5.90
C TYR A 94 -17.69 -18.97 -4.94
N ILE A 95 -17.33 -18.51 -3.75
CA ILE A 95 -16.59 -19.29 -2.77
C ILE A 95 -17.48 -19.48 -1.55
N ARG A 96 -17.69 -20.72 -1.14
CA ARG A 96 -18.32 -21.03 0.13
C ARG A 96 -17.27 -21.57 1.08
N ALA A 97 -16.99 -20.82 2.15
CA ALA A 97 -15.98 -21.14 3.13
C ALA A 97 -16.62 -21.62 4.45
N LYS A 98 -15.91 -22.45 5.22
CA LYS A 98 -16.29 -22.74 6.61
C LYS A 98 -15.95 -21.57 7.50
N GLU A 99 -14.73 -21.00 7.29
CA GLU A 99 -14.20 -19.88 8.05
C GLU A 99 -13.66 -18.85 7.09
N VAL A 100 -13.81 -17.56 7.46
CA VAL A 100 -13.31 -16.42 6.68
C VAL A 100 -12.44 -15.59 7.59
N LEU A 101 -11.18 -15.38 7.16
CA LEU A 101 -10.24 -14.50 7.83
C LEU A 101 -10.01 -13.26 6.97
N ILE A 102 -10.43 -12.10 7.46
CA ILE A 102 -10.27 -10.82 6.78
C ILE A 102 -8.97 -10.17 7.26
N SER A 103 -8.00 -10.03 6.35
CA SER A 103 -6.69 -9.41 6.61
C SER A 103 -6.42 -8.29 5.60
N SER A 104 -7.44 -7.48 5.30
CA SER A 104 -7.40 -6.44 4.26
C SER A 104 -6.56 -5.22 4.63
N GLY A 105 -6.11 -5.13 5.88
CA GLY A 105 -5.40 -3.95 6.37
C GLY A 105 -6.29 -2.71 6.46
N SER A 106 -5.69 -1.55 6.26
CA SER A 106 -6.37 -0.26 6.27
C SER A 106 -5.93 0.61 5.11
N ILE A 107 -6.80 1.52 4.69
CA ILE A 107 -6.50 2.54 3.68
C ILE A 107 -6.23 3.86 4.39
N GLU A 108 -5.15 4.54 3.99
CA GLU A 108 -4.85 5.88 4.47
C GLU A 108 -6.02 6.84 4.17
N ARG A 109 -6.43 7.59 5.18
CA ARG A 109 -7.51 8.56 5.04
C ARG A 109 -6.91 9.92 4.65
N PRO A 110 -7.31 10.51 3.51
CA PRO A 110 -6.80 11.82 3.11
C PRO A 110 -7.26 12.92 4.08
N LEU A 111 -6.36 13.87 4.37
CA LEU A 111 -6.72 15.11 5.02
C LEU A 111 -7.47 16.00 4.04
N VAL A 112 -8.50 16.70 4.54
CA VAL A 112 -9.38 17.53 3.70
C VAL A 112 -8.82 18.94 3.61
N PHE A 113 -8.68 19.43 2.37
CA PHE A 113 -8.31 20.82 2.05
C PHE A 113 -8.84 21.20 0.66
N GLY A 114 -8.87 22.48 0.35
CA GLY A 114 -9.37 22.94 -0.93
C GLY A 114 -8.57 22.41 -2.12
N ASN A 115 -9.25 22.01 -3.20
CA ASN A 115 -8.66 21.49 -4.44
C ASN A 115 -7.76 20.24 -4.23
N ASN A 116 -8.07 19.41 -3.24
CA ASN A 116 -7.31 18.19 -2.97
C ASN A 116 -7.44 17.12 -4.07
N ASP A 117 -8.29 17.33 -5.06
CA ASP A 117 -8.46 16.53 -6.27
C ASP A 117 -7.54 16.97 -7.43
N THR A 118 -6.73 18.02 -7.25
CA THR A 118 -5.78 18.47 -8.28
C THR A 118 -4.75 17.38 -8.58
N PRO A 119 -4.52 17.04 -9.87
CA PRO A 119 -3.52 16.03 -10.23
C PRO A 119 -2.14 16.32 -9.64
N GLY A 120 -1.57 15.33 -8.94
CA GLY A 120 -0.33 15.47 -8.16
C GLY A 120 -0.56 15.53 -6.65
N VAL A 121 -1.80 15.70 -6.19
CA VAL A 121 -2.20 15.43 -4.81
C VAL A 121 -2.50 13.93 -4.70
N MET A 122 -1.88 13.26 -3.74
CA MET A 122 -2.05 11.82 -3.53
C MET A 122 -1.79 11.43 -2.08
N LEU A 123 -2.21 10.24 -1.71
CA LEU A 123 -1.92 9.67 -0.41
C LEU A 123 -0.42 9.44 -0.24
N SER A 124 0.10 9.66 0.96
CA SER A 124 1.49 9.47 1.32
C SER A 124 1.92 8.00 1.12
N SER A 125 1.09 7.05 1.54
CA SER A 125 1.31 5.62 1.32
C SER A 125 1.40 5.24 -0.15
N ALA A 126 0.58 5.84 -1.01
CA ALA A 126 0.63 5.61 -2.45
C ALA A 126 1.95 6.13 -3.05
N ALA A 127 2.38 7.32 -2.64
CA ALA A 127 3.66 7.90 -3.08
C ALA A 127 4.86 7.02 -2.66
N LYS A 128 4.85 6.49 -1.44
CA LYS A 128 5.84 5.53 -0.92
C LYS A 128 5.81 4.22 -1.72
N GLU A 129 4.62 3.70 -2.06
CA GLU A 129 4.48 2.50 -2.87
C GLU A 129 5.04 2.69 -4.28
N TYR A 130 4.78 3.84 -4.94
CA TYR A 130 5.39 4.16 -6.23
C TYR A 130 6.91 4.10 -6.17
N LEU A 131 7.50 4.64 -5.12
CA LEU A 131 8.96 4.63 -4.95
C LEU A 131 9.49 3.22 -4.65
N LYS A 132 8.97 2.56 -3.60
CA LYS A 132 9.54 1.30 -3.09
C LYS A 132 9.25 0.09 -3.99
N VAL A 133 8.06 0.03 -4.60
CA VAL A 133 7.63 -1.13 -5.38
C VAL A 133 7.93 -0.94 -6.87
N TYR A 134 7.77 0.29 -7.39
CA TYR A 134 7.89 0.57 -8.82
C TYR A 134 9.13 1.39 -9.20
N GLY A 135 9.91 1.89 -8.23
CA GLY A 135 11.10 2.70 -8.49
C GLY A 135 10.78 4.07 -9.12
N VAL A 136 9.59 4.61 -8.86
CA VAL A 136 9.10 5.86 -9.46
C VAL A 136 9.00 6.96 -8.43
N LEU A 137 9.71 8.05 -8.62
CA LEU A 137 9.54 9.29 -7.86
C LEU A 137 8.35 10.07 -8.43
N VAL A 138 7.34 10.30 -7.59
CA VAL A 138 6.09 10.98 -7.98
C VAL A 138 6.21 12.49 -8.11
N GLY A 139 7.33 13.09 -7.67
CA GLY A 139 7.59 14.53 -7.75
C GLY A 139 9.01 14.89 -7.37
N LYS A 140 9.45 16.10 -7.77
CA LYS A 140 10.79 16.61 -7.48
C LYS A 140 10.86 17.39 -6.16
N LYS A 141 9.76 17.97 -5.70
CA LYS A 141 9.64 18.75 -4.46
C LYS A 141 8.34 18.38 -3.76
N PRO A 142 8.26 17.21 -3.12
CA PRO A 142 7.04 16.78 -2.46
C PRO A 142 6.81 17.61 -1.19
N LEU A 143 5.55 18.01 -1.01
CA LEU A 143 5.03 18.56 0.24
C LEU A 143 4.19 17.46 0.89
N ILE A 144 4.53 17.08 2.11
CA ILE A 144 3.83 16.04 2.85
C ILE A 144 3.04 16.72 3.97
N PHE A 145 1.72 16.63 3.88
CA PHE A 145 0.79 17.15 4.86
C PHE A 145 0.29 16.00 5.74
N THR A 146 0.55 16.06 7.04
CA THR A 146 0.28 14.96 7.95
C THR A 146 -0.23 15.43 9.31
N ASN A 147 -0.90 14.52 10.04
CA ASN A 147 -1.29 14.67 11.44
C ASN A 147 -0.78 13.49 12.30
N ASN A 148 0.08 12.65 11.76
CA ASN A 148 0.62 11.47 12.44
C ASN A 148 2.00 11.10 11.87
N ASP A 149 2.61 10.05 12.40
CA ASP A 149 3.98 9.66 12.07
C ASP A 149 4.14 8.98 10.71
N SER A 150 3.07 8.45 10.10
CA SER A 150 3.16 7.72 8.82
C SER A 150 3.64 8.58 7.65
N GLY A 151 3.38 9.91 7.69
CA GLY A 151 3.89 10.84 6.68
C GLY A 151 5.41 10.99 6.71
N TYR A 152 6.01 10.84 7.88
CA TYR A 152 7.48 10.92 8.06
C TYR A 152 8.20 9.76 7.40
N GLU A 153 7.63 8.55 7.44
CA GLU A 153 8.20 7.40 6.74
C GLU A 153 8.39 7.68 5.24
N THR A 154 7.38 8.28 4.61
CA THR A 154 7.43 8.63 3.19
C THR A 154 8.47 9.74 2.92
N ALA A 155 8.54 10.74 3.81
CA ALA A 155 9.53 11.82 3.69
C ALA A 155 10.96 11.29 3.78
N ILE A 156 11.23 10.41 4.73
CA ILE A 156 12.54 9.77 4.94
C ILE A 156 12.92 8.97 3.70
N GLU A 157 12.00 8.19 3.14
CA GLU A 157 12.23 7.43 1.91
C GLU A 157 12.57 8.35 0.72
N PHE A 158 11.85 9.45 0.55
CA PHE A 158 12.18 10.43 -0.49
C PHE A 158 13.55 11.03 -0.28
N LYS A 159 13.90 11.40 0.95
CA LYS A 159 15.21 11.98 1.29
C LYS A 159 16.34 11.00 1.00
N LYS A 160 16.19 9.72 1.40
CA LYS A 160 17.14 8.64 1.09
C LYS A 160 17.35 8.42 -0.42
N ASN A 161 16.36 8.79 -1.24
CA ASN A 161 16.40 8.71 -2.71
C ASN A 161 16.73 10.06 -3.39
N GLY A 162 17.35 10.99 -2.68
CA GLY A 162 17.88 12.24 -3.25
C GLY A 162 16.83 13.33 -3.53
N VAL A 163 15.66 13.23 -2.94
CA VAL A 163 14.61 14.24 -3.04
C VAL A 163 14.44 14.93 -1.70
N ASP A 164 14.33 16.26 -1.69
CA ASP A 164 14.15 17.07 -0.48
C ASP A 164 12.66 17.34 -0.24
N PRO A 165 11.98 16.56 0.63
CA PRO A 165 10.59 16.81 1.00
C PRO A 165 10.49 17.93 2.03
N ILE A 166 9.29 18.54 2.09
CA ILE A 166 8.87 19.42 3.17
C ILE A 166 7.71 18.73 3.89
N ILE A 167 7.76 18.70 5.22
CA ILE A 167 6.66 18.19 6.06
C ILE A 167 5.91 19.35 6.69
N LEU A 168 4.60 19.37 6.55
CA LEU A 168 3.68 20.19 7.31
C LEU A 168 2.90 19.28 8.25
N ASP A 169 3.18 19.40 9.55
CA ASP A 169 2.51 18.62 10.59
C ASP A 169 1.53 19.51 11.36
N THR A 170 0.29 19.07 11.45
CA THR A 170 -0.75 19.81 12.17
C THR A 170 -0.53 19.83 13.67
N ARG A 171 0.21 18.88 14.20
CA ARG A 171 0.50 18.76 15.62
C ARG A 171 1.46 19.86 16.09
N LYS A 172 1.30 20.30 17.33
CA LYS A 172 2.07 21.40 17.89
C LYS A 172 3.50 21.00 18.25
N ASP A 173 3.68 19.89 18.91
CA ASP A 173 4.98 19.41 19.39
C ASP A 173 4.99 17.89 19.53
N PRO A 174 4.85 17.16 18.42
CA PRO A 174 4.90 15.72 18.46
C PRO A 174 6.33 15.23 18.72
N GLN A 175 6.44 14.18 19.53
CA GLN A 175 7.71 13.54 19.87
C GLN A 175 7.66 12.07 19.46
N SER A 176 8.59 11.64 18.63
CA SER A 176 8.78 10.23 18.28
C SER A 176 10.14 10.02 17.61
N GLU A 177 10.65 8.80 17.67
CA GLU A 177 11.94 8.44 17.08
C GLU A 177 12.02 8.74 15.58
N ILE A 178 10.93 8.57 14.84
CA ILE A 178 10.89 8.83 13.40
C ILE A 178 10.96 10.32 13.08
N ILE A 179 10.44 11.18 13.96
CA ILE A 179 10.57 12.65 13.82
C ILE A 179 12.02 13.06 14.01
N ASP A 180 12.70 12.46 14.98
CA ASP A 180 14.11 12.71 15.24
C ASP A 180 14.99 12.19 14.09
N GLU A 181 14.67 11.01 13.51
CA GLU A 181 15.32 10.54 12.28
C GLU A 181 15.16 11.55 11.14
N ALA A 182 13.95 12.06 10.93
CA ALA A 182 13.68 13.04 9.88
C ALA A 182 14.46 14.35 10.07
N LYS A 183 14.55 14.85 11.31
CA LYS A 183 15.36 16.02 11.66
C LYS A 183 16.84 15.79 11.40
N ASN A 184 17.37 14.62 11.82
CA ASN A 184 18.76 14.25 11.62
C ASN A 184 19.15 14.12 10.13
N LEU A 185 18.20 13.74 9.27
CA LEU A 185 18.36 13.72 7.82
C LEU A 185 18.24 15.12 7.18
N GLY A 186 17.99 16.18 7.97
CA GLY A 186 17.86 17.54 7.48
C GLY A 186 16.57 17.79 6.68
N ILE A 187 15.50 17.06 6.97
CA ILE A 187 14.19 17.28 6.36
C ILE A 187 13.57 18.56 6.97
N ASN A 188 13.05 19.44 6.11
CA ASN A 188 12.37 20.65 6.56
C ASN A 188 10.99 20.30 7.13
N ILE A 189 10.80 20.52 8.42
CA ILE A 189 9.55 20.21 9.14
C ILE A 189 8.97 21.50 9.71
N LYS A 190 7.68 21.72 9.49
CA LYS A 190 6.91 22.81 10.08
C LYS A 190 5.76 22.24 10.90
N PHE A 191 5.77 22.52 12.20
CA PHE A 191 4.72 22.12 13.14
C PHE A 191 3.62 23.18 13.26
N SER A 192 2.42 22.77 13.62
CA SER A 192 1.23 23.62 13.72
C SER A 192 0.85 24.28 12.38
N TYR A 193 1.16 23.62 11.28
CA TYR A 193 0.79 24.08 9.94
C TYR A 193 -0.32 23.23 9.35
N VAL A 194 -1.19 23.86 8.59
CA VAL A 194 -2.24 23.21 7.81
C VAL A 194 -2.14 23.63 6.35
N VAL A 195 -2.53 22.76 5.45
CA VAL A 195 -2.75 23.11 4.05
C VAL A 195 -4.21 23.56 3.93
N VAL A 196 -4.43 24.77 3.42
CA VAL A 196 -5.76 25.32 3.17
C VAL A 196 -6.27 24.91 1.80
N ALA A 197 -5.43 25.00 0.78
CA ALA A 197 -5.77 24.63 -0.59
C ALA A 197 -4.53 24.27 -1.42
N ALA A 198 -4.72 23.36 -2.38
CA ALA A 198 -3.76 23.15 -3.47
C ALA A 198 -3.99 24.15 -4.59
N GLN A 199 -2.92 24.64 -5.19
CA GLN A 199 -2.96 25.55 -6.32
C GLN A 199 -2.46 24.88 -7.59
N GLY A 200 -3.19 25.01 -8.66
CA GLY A 200 -2.88 24.43 -9.96
C GLY A 200 -4.13 24.16 -10.79
N TYR A 201 -3.97 23.60 -11.98
CA TYR A 201 -5.08 23.20 -12.83
C TYR A 201 -4.85 21.80 -13.39
N LYS A 202 -3.90 21.64 -14.32
CA LYS A 202 -3.54 20.31 -14.88
C LYS A 202 -2.62 19.50 -13.97
N LYS A 203 -1.98 20.18 -13.03
CA LYS A 203 -1.13 19.59 -11.99
C LYS A 203 -0.99 20.57 -10.84
N VAL A 204 -0.72 20.06 -9.66
CA VAL A 204 -0.38 20.87 -8.49
C VAL A 204 0.91 21.66 -8.74
N LYS A 205 0.94 22.94 -8.31
CA LYS A 205 2.09 23.83 -8.43
C LYS A 205 2.58 24.31 -7.06
N SER A 206 1.65 24.59 -6.15
CA SER A 206 1.90 25.04 -4.77
C SER A 206 0.75 24.65 -3.85
N ALA A 207 0.92 24.86 -2.57
CA ALA A 207 -0.11 24.76 -1.56
C ALA A 207 -0.04 25.99 -0.66
N ASP A 208 -1.21 26.46 -0.21
CA ASP A 208 -1.41 27.62 0.67
C ASP A 208 -1.70 27.13 2.10
#